data_e2059007a9010e32b78f6dc04fcb76a2
#
_entry.id   e2059007a9010e32b78f6dc04fcb76a2
#
_cell.length_a   1.000
_cell.length_b   1.000
_cell.length_c   1.000
_cell.angle_alpha   90.00
_cell.angle_beta   90.00
_cell.angle_gamma   90.00
#
_symmetry.space_group_name_H-M   'P 1'
#
loop_
_entity.id
_entity.type
_entity.pdbx_description
1 polymer ?
#
loop_
_entity_poly.entity_id
_entity_poly.type
_entity_poly.pdbx_seq_one_letter_code
_entity_poly.pdbx_strand_id
1 'polypeptide(L)'
;MKYDIILLDADETLMDFPDAEHQALVRTFGDHQLTLTPSIDQLYQQINSGLWKQFEQQLITRKQLLSTRFAQLFDTLGITGIDSENFNREYLFNLGYGSKTMPYAQECCQQLYQAGCRLYILTNGVAATQRRRLDASGLMPYFSGVFVSEESGYQKPLKEYFDYVFARIPDFDRQRALMVGDSLSSDIEGARRAGVDACWLNLHDKQPPEELPIRFTISSLRQLPDIILHGAESFQVHKDEK
;
A
#
# COMPACT_ATOMS: atom_id res chain seq x y z
N MET A 1 -24.53 -9.17 4.61
CA MET A 1 -23.13 -8.77 4.41
C MET A 1 -22.26 -9.63 5.31
N LYS A 2 -21.28 -10.35 4.77
CA LYS A 2 -20.37 -11.19 5.56
C LYS A 2 -19.26 -10.35 6.21
N TYR A 3 -18.70 -9.40 5.46
CA TYR A 3 -17.59 -8.56 5.92
C TYR A 3 -18.09 -7.14 6.18
N ASP A 4 -17.82 -6.62 7.36
CA ASP A 4 -18.09 -5.22 7.75
C ASP A 4 -16.86 -4.53 8.37
N ILE A 5 -15.74 -5.25 8.48
CA ILE A 5 -14.42 -4.73 8.84
C ILE A 5 -13.54 -4.87 7.63
N ILE A 6 -13.24 -3.76 6.95
CA ILE A 6 -12.44 -3.77 5.74
C ILE A 6 -11.08 -3.14 6.03
N LEU A 7 -10.03 -3.94 5.90
CA LEU A 7 -8.65 -3.57 6.11
C LEU A 7 -8.03 -3.31 4.73
N LEU A 8 -7.70 -2.06 4.41
CA LEU A 8 -7.20 -1.68 3.09
C LEU A 8 -5.74 -1.28 3.18
N ASP A 9 -4.92 -1.79 2.27
CA ASP A 9 -3.61 -1.22 2.04
C ASP A 9 -3.72 0.20 1.44
N ALA A 10 -2.63 0.97 1.53
CA ALA A 10 -2.60 2.34 1.02
C ALA A 10 -2.01 2.42 -0.40
N ASP A 11 -0.74 2.05 -0.57
CA ASP A 11 0.03 2.28 -1.79
C ASP A 11 -0.32 1.24 -2.86
N GLU A 12 -0.55 1.68 -4.11
CA GLU A 12 -1.01 0.86 -5.23
C GLU A 12 -2.38 0.16 -4.98
N THR A 13 -3.00 0.41 -3.82
CA THR A 13 -4.37 -0.01 -3.51
C THR A 13 -5.33 1.16 -3.49
N LEU A 14 -5.13 2.13 -2.61
CA LEU A 14 -5.95 3.34 -2.51
C LEU A 14 -5.28 4.57 -3.14
N MET A 15 -3.96 4.63 -3.07
CA MET A 15 -3.12 5.76 -3.47
C MET A 15 -2.24 5.37 -4.67
N ASP A 16 -2.18 6.24 -5.67
CA ASP A 16 -1.30 6.09 -6.83
C ASP A 16 0.15 6.36 -6.42
N PHE A 17 0.83 5.30 -5.92
CA PHE A 17 2.20 5.41 -5.44
C PHE A 17 3.19 5.67 -6.59
N PRO A 18 3.11 5.01 -7.75
CA PRO A 18 4.01 5.30 -8.87
C PRO A 18 3.99 6.77 -9.30
N ASP A 19 2.81 7.40 -9.37
CA ASP A 19 2.69 8.82 -9.67
C ASP A 19 3.35 9.69 -8.58
N ALA A 20 3.06 9.40 -7.32
CA ALA A 20 3.62 10.13 -6.17
C ALA A 20 5.15 10.00 -6.10
N GLU A 21 5.69 8.80 -6.30
CA GLU A 21 7.12 8.50 -6.33
C GLU A 21 7.82 9.29 -7.45
N HIS A 22 7.29 9.21 -8.67
CA HIS A 22 7.84 9.93 -9.82
C HIS A 22 7.87 11.44 -9.57
N GLN A 23 6.76 12.04 -9.12
CA GLN A 23 6.67 13.48 -8.83
C GLN A 23 7.66 13.90 -7.72
N ALA A 24 7.82 13.08 -6.70
CA ALA A 24 8.78 13.33 -5.63
C ALA A 24 10.23 13.29 -6.13
N LEU A 25 10.57 12.32 -7.00
CA LEU A 25 11.88 12.24 -7.64
C LEU A 25 12.15 13.45 -8.52
N VAL A 26 11.20 13.83 -9.39
CA VAL A 26 11.35 15.01 -10.26
C VAL A 26 11.68 16.26 -9.44
N ARG A 27 10.93 16.49 -8.36
CA ARG A 27 11.16 17.65 -7.47
C ARG A 27 12.51 17.58 -6.79
N THR A 28 12.81 16.45 -6.12
CA THR A 28 14.05 16.33 -5.34
C THR A 28 15.29 16.42 -6.21
N PHE A 29 15.29 15.77 -7.39
CA PHE A 29 16.37 15.90 -8.36
C PHE A 29 16.52 17.35 -8.83
N GLY A 30 15.43 18.03 -9.14
CA GLY A 30 15.43 19.43 -9.54
C GLY A 30 16.00 20.37 -8.48
N ASP A 31 15.64 20.19 -7.21
CA ASP A 31 16.14 20.97 -6.08
C ASP A 31 17.68 20.86 -5.93
N HIS A 32 18.25 19.71 -6.33
CA HIS A 32 19.70 19.44 -6.36
C HIS A 32 20.34 19.73 -7.73
N GLN A 33 19.63 20.34 -8.66
CA GLN A 33 20.12 20.65 -10.03
C GLN A 33 20.55 19.38 -10.81
N LEU A 34 19.98 18.22 -10.45
CA LEU A 34 20.16 16.97 -11.14
C LEU A 34 19.03 16.75 -12.17
N THR A 35 19.34 16.04 -13.25
CA THR A 35 18.33 15.66 -14.26
C THR A 35 17.85 14.26 -14.00
N LEU A 36 16.54 14.08 -13.72
CA LEU A 36 15.92 12.77 -13.67
C LEU A 36 15.62 12.30 -15.10
N THR A 37 16.41 11.36 -15.59
CA THR A 37 16.14 10.71 -16.90
C THR A 37 15.26 9.47 -16.68
N PRO A 38 14.54 8.97 -17.71
CA PRO A 38 13.76 7.72 -17.60
C PRO A 38 14.57 6.52 -17.12
N SER A 39 15.87 6.44 -17.50
CA SER A 39 16.75 5.37 -17.05
C SER A 39 17.12 5.49 -15.56
N ILE A 40 17.28 6.70 -15.05
CA ILE A 40 17.54 6.94 -13.61
C ILE A 40 16.30 6.62 -12.80
N ASP A 41 15.12 7.03 -13.26
CA ASP A 41 13.84 6.72 -12.64
C ASP A 41 13.63 5.19 -12.54
N GLN A 42 13.81 4.48 -13.65
CA GLN A 42 13.71 3.03 -13.68
C GLN A 42 14.75 2.34 -12.76
N LEU A 43 15.98 2.84 -12.72
CA LEU A 43 17.03 2.31 -11.83
C LEU A 43 16.63 2.51 -10.37
N TYR A 44 16.12 3.71 -10.01
CA TYR A 44 15.63 3.96 -8.66
C TYR A 44 14.50 3.02 -8.28
N GLN A 45 13.50 2.83 -9.14
CA GLN A 45 12.39 1.91 -8.89
C GLN A 45 12.86 0.48 -8.66
N GLN A 46 13.86 -0.01 -9.40
CA GLN A 46 14.47 -1.33 -9.19
C GLN A 46 15.16 -1.43 -7.82
N ILE A 47 15.94 -0.42 -7.45
CA ILE A 47 16.62 -0.37 -6.15
C ILE A 47 15.59 -0.32 -5.03
N ASN A 48 14.62 0.61 -5.11
CA ASN A 48 13.61 0.83 -4.08
C ASN A 48 12.74 -0.41 -3.87
N SER A 49 12.20 -0.99 -4.93
CA SER A 49 11.38 -2.22 -4.86
C SER A 49 12.16 -3.42 -4.30
N GLY A 50 13.42 -3.56 -4.69
CA GLY A 50 14.31 -4.60 -4.15
C GLY A 50 14.55 -4.46 -2.64
N LEU A 51 14.74 -3.24 -2.15
CA LEU A 51 14.92 -2.97 -0.72
C LEU A 51 13.61 -3.15 0.07
N TRP A 52 12.47 -2.75 -0.47
CA TRP A 52 11.17 -3.01 0.15
C TRP A 52 10.90 -4.51 0.30
N LYS A 53 11.22 -5.30 -0.73
CA LYS A 53 11.12 -6.77 -0.67
C LYS A 53 12.01 -7.37 0.42
N GLN A 54 13.25 -6.89 0.56
CA GLN A 54 14.14 -7.32 1.64
C GLN A 54 13.60 -6.94 3.03
N PHE A 55 13.00 -5.76 3.16
CA PHE A 55 12.36 -5.31 4.40
C PHE A 55 11.17 -6.18 4.79
N GLU A 56 10.29 -6.52 3.85
CA GLU A 56 9.16 -7.45 4.06
C GLU A 56 9.62 -8.84 4.49
N GLN A 57 10.76 -9.28 3.97
CA GLN A 57 11.43 -10.54 4.34
C GLN A 57 12.24 -10.43 5.65
N GLN A 58 12.25 -9.28 6.31
CA GLN A 58 13.03 -9.01 7.53
C GLN A 58 14.56 -9.15 7.36
N LEU A 59 15.07 -9.09 6.14
CA LEU A 59 16.51 -9.15 5.85
C LEU A 59 17.21 -7.83 6.16
N ILE A 60 16.47 -6.72 6.11
CA ILE A 60 16.94 -5.38 6.46
C ILE A 60 15.93 -4.67 7.34
N THR A 61 16.38 -3.71 8.12
CA THR A 61 15.54 -2.81 8.91
C THR A 61 15.01 -1.67 8.04
N ARG A 62 13.93 -1.01 8.47
CA ARG A 62 13.44 0.23 7.84
C ARG A 62 14.52 1.30 7.74
N LYS A 63 15.34 1.46 8.79
CA LYS A 63 16.46 2.41 8.79
C LYS A 63 17.44 2.10 7.66
N GLN A 64 17.84 0.84 7.51
CA GLN A 64 18.73 0.41 6.42
C GLN A 64 18.10 0.66 5.05
N LEU A 65 16.82 0.32 4.84
CA LEU A 65 16.11 0.60 3.59
C LEU A 65 16.21 2.09 3.23
N LEU A 66 15.83 2.96 4.17
CA LEU A 66 15.76 4.41 3.94
C LEU A 66 17.13 5.05 3.73
N SER A 67 18.18 4.58 4.41
CA SER A 67 19.56 5.08 4.23
C SER A 67 20.24 4.53 2.97
N THR A 68 19.83 3.35 2.48
CA THR A 68 20.54 2.65 1.40
C THR A 68 20.07 3.07 0.02
N ARG A 69 18.78 3.33 -0.19
CA ARG A 69 18.20 3.47 -1.54
C ARG A 69 18.85 4.57 -2.37
N PHE A 70 19.06 5.78 -1.82
CA PHE A 70 19.74 6.87 -2.55
C PHE A 70 21.26 6.73 -2.49
N ALA A 71 21.83 6.17 -1.43
CA ALA A 71 23.25 5.86 -1.40
C ALA A 71 23.64 4.92 -2.53
N GLN A 72 22.88 3.83 -2.73
CA GLN A 72 23.10 2.87 -3.80
C GLN A 72 22.85 3.48 -5.19
N LEU A 73 21.82 4.33 -5.34
CA LEU A 73 21.56 5.05 -6.59
C LEU A 73 22.75 5.95 -6.95
N PHE A 74 23.22 6.77 -6.01
CA PHE A 74 24.30 7.72 -6.23
C PHE A 74 25.63 7.02 -6.52
N ASP A 75 25.92 5.94 -5.82
CA ASP A 75 27.11 5.12 -6.07
C ASP A 75 27.07 4.54 -7.50
N THR A 76 25.93 3.98 -7.91
CA THR A 76 25.76 3.43 -9.26
C THR A 76 25.89 4.48 -10.36
N LEU A 77 25.44 5.73 -10.11
CA LEU A 77 25.49 6.82 -11.08
C LEU A 77 26.78 7.66 -11.02
N GLY A 78 27.66 7.39 -10.04
CA GLY A 78 28.86 8.19 -9.80
C GLY A 78 28.55 9.61 -9.30
N ILE A 79 27.39 9.83 -8.66
CA ILE A 79 27.00 11.13 -8.09
C ILE A 79 27.75 11.32 -6.78
N THR A 80 28.52 12.40 -6.68
CA THR A 80 29.33 12.76 -5.50
C THR A 80 28.95 14.14 -4.98
N GLY A 81 29.26 14.42 -3.71
CA GLY A 81 29.02 15.74 -3.10
C GLY A 81 27.58 15.99 -2.63
N ILE A 82 26.69 15.00 -2.76
CA ILE A 82 25.32 15.05 -2.24
C ILE A 82 25.18 14.05 -1.10
N ASP A 83 24.71 14.49 0.05
CA ASP A 83 24.36 13.63 1.18
C ASP A 83 23.08 12.86 0.90
N SER A 84 23.22 11.55 0.72
CA SER A 84 22.11 10.64 0.38
C SER A 84 21.04 10.55 1.48
N GLU A 85 21.40 10.71 2.75
CA GLU A 85 20.42 10.72 3.85
C GLU A 85 19.59 12.02 3.85
N ASN A 86 20.23 13.17 3.58
CA ASN A 86 19.51 14.42 3.40
C ASN A 86 18.59 14.37 2.19
N PHE A 87 19.10 13.89 1.06
CA PHE A 87 18.31 13.70 -0.16
C PHE A 87 17.10 12.81 0.09
N ASN A 88 17.26 11.73 0.87
CA ASN A 88 16.16 10.86 1.26
C ASN A 88 15.11 11.58 2.13
N ARG A 89 15.53 12.47 3.06
CA ARG A 89 14.57 13.27 3.85
C ARG A 89 13.74 14.21 2.98
N GLU A 90 14.39 14.88 2.04
CA GLU A 90 13.74 15.78 1.08
C GLU A 90 12.80 15.02 0.14
N TYR A 91 13.24 13.87 -0.36
CA TYR A 91 12.38 12.98 -1.15
C TYR A 91 11.12 12.54 -0.38
N LEU A 92 11.24 12.10 0.87
CA LEU A 92 10.10 11.73 1.71
C LEU A 92 9.17 12.91 1.98
N PHE A 93 9.73 14.10 2.15
CA PHE A 93 8.94 15.32 2.27
C PHE A 93 8.17 15.61 0.97
N ASN A 94 8.83 15.52 -0.19
CA ASN A 94 8.21 15.72 -1.49
C ASN A 94 7.18 14.62 -1.82
N LEU A 95 7.45 13.36 -1.45
CA LEU A 95 6.52 12.24 -1.59
C LEU A 95 5.21 12.49 -0.82
N GLY A 96 5.29 13.17 0.31
CA GLY A 96 4.12 13.56 1.11
C GLY A 96 3.12 14.46 0.39
N TYR A 97 3.44 15.05 -0.74
CA TYR A 97 2.50 15.82 -1.58
C TYR A 97 1.74 14.96 -2.61
N GLY A 98 2.14 13.71 -2.81
CA GLY A 98 1.49 12.79 -3.75
C GLY A 98 0.18 12.24 -3.22
N SER A 99 -0.93 12.96 -3.43
CA SER A 99 -2.26 12.63 -2.89
C SER A 99 -3.22 12.02 -3.91
N LYS A 100 -2.77 11.76 -5.13
CA LYS A 100 -3.59 11.14 -6.17
C LYS A 100 -4.03 9.74 -5.73
N THR A 101 -5.31 9.46 -5.90
CA THR A 101 -5.90 8.17 -5.57
C THR A 101 -5.95 7.24 -6.77
N MET A 102 -5.97 5.94 -6.49
CA MET A 102 -6.25 4.93 -7.52
C MET A 102 -7.65 5.12 -8.10
N PRO A 103 -7.87 4.71 -9.36
CA PRO A 103 -9.20 4.76 -9.97
C PRO A 103 -10.25 4.07 -9.09
N TYR A 104 -11.39 4.72 -8.90
CA TYR A 104 -12.54 4.26 -8.09
C TYR A 104 -12.27 4.13 -6.57
N ALA A 105 -11.11 4.54 -6.06
CA ALA A 105 -10.83 4.43 -4.62
C ALA A 105 -11.80 5.24 -3.77
N GLN A 106 -12.11 6.46 -4.17
CA GLN A 106 -13.02 7.34 -3.44
C GLN A 106 -14.46 6.81 -3.46
N GLU A 107 -14.95 6.41 -4.63
CA GLU A 107 -16.30 5.86 -4.81
C GLU A 107 -16.47 4.54 -4.05
N CYS A 108 -15.46 3.68 -4.09
CA CYS A 108 -15.44 2.43 -3.35
C CYS A 108 -15.52 2.67 -1.84
N CYS A 109 -14.64 3.51 -1.29
CA CYS A 109 -14.64 3.85 0.13
C CYS A 109 -15.97 4.48 0.57
N GLN A 110 -16.50 5.39 -0.24
CA GLN A 110 -17.79 6.03 0.05
C GLN A 110 -18.94 5.02 0.10
N GLN A 111 -19.05 4.12 -0.88
CA GLN A 111 -20.10 3.11 -0.94
C GLN A 111 -20.05 2.16 0.25
N LEU A 112 -18.85 1.66 0.59
CA LEU A 112 -18.64 0.77 1.73
C LEU A 112 -18.95 1.47 3.05
N TYR A 113 -18.52 2.73 3.22
CA TYR A 113 -18.83 3.54 4.40
C TYR A 113 -20.33 3.77 4.57
N GLN A 114 -21.05 4.14 3.47
CA GLN A 114 -22.50 4.33 3.48
C GLN A 114 -23.28 3.05 3.78
N ALA A 115 -22.71 1.89 3.43
CA ALA A 115 -23.27 0.58 3.75
C ALA A 115 -23.01 0.13 5.20
N GLY A 116 -22.31 0.95 6.00
CA GLY A 116 -22.02 0.68 7.41
C GLY A 116 -20.75 -0.14 7.64
N CYS A 117 -19.90 -0.32 6.63
CA CYS A 117 -18.59 -0.94 6.83
C CYS A 117 -17.66 -0.01 7.62
N ARG A 118 -16.86 -0.60 8.49
CA ARG A 118 -15.77 0.06 9.21
C ARG A 118 -14.48 -0.11 8.40
N LEU A 119 -13.96 0.98 7.84
CA LEU A 119 -12.78 0.96 6.99
C LEU A 119 -11.53 1.33 7.78
N TYR A 120 -10.45 0.61 7.59
CA TYR A 120 -9.16 0.84 8.23
C TYR A 120 -8.04 0.77 7.20
N ILE A 121 -7.08 1.69 7.28
CA ILE A 121 -5.87 1.66 6.44
C ILE A 121 -4.75 0.96 7.20
N LEU A 122 -4.08 0.01 6.54
CA LEU A 122 -2.92 -0.72 7.01
C LEU A 122 -1.76 -0.52 6.04
N THR A 123 -0.73 0.24 6.44
CA THR A 123 0.39 0.58 5.54
C THR A 123 1.77 0.33 6.13
N ASN A 124 2.70 -0.12 5.28
CA ASN A 124 4.13 -0.25 5.58
C ASN A 124 4.92 1.05 5.32
N GLY A 125 4.29 2.08 4.79
CA GLY A 125 4.95 3.34 4.45
C GLY A 125 5.53 4.10 5.66
N VAL A 126 6.18 5.23 5.38
CA VAL A 126 6.74 6.13 6.41
C VAL A 126 5.61 6.98 6.99
N ALA A 127 5.47 7.01 8.32
CA ALA A 127 4.31 7.56 9.01
C ALA A 127 3.99 9.02 8.62
N ALA A 128 4.98 9.91 8.67
CA ALA A 128 4.78 11.32 8.35
C ALA A 128 4.36 11.52 6.87
N THR A 129 4.95 10.75 5.95
CA THR A 129 4.62 10.78 4.53
C THR A 129 3.22 10.27 4.28
N GLN A 130 2.85 9.11 4.84
CA GLN A 130 1.54 8.51 4.65
C GLN A 130 0.40 9.37 5.21
N ARG A 131 0.58 9.93 6.41
CA ARG A 131 -0.43 10.82 7.00
C ARG A 131 -0.69 12.02 6.12
N ARG A 132 0.36 12.72 5.64
CA ARG A 132 0.21 13.87 4.75
C ARG A 132 -0.50 13.51 3.44
N ARG A 133 -0.12 12.39 2.80
CA ARG A 133 -0.75 11.92 1.56
C ARG A 133 -2.23 11.60 1.76
N LEU A 134 -2.55 10.86 2.82
CA LEU A 134 -3.92 10.47 3.14
C LEU A 134 -4.79 11.67 3.51
N ASP A 135 -4.29 12.61 4.32
CA ASP A 135 -5.01 13.84 4.68
C ASP A 135 -5.38 14.66 3.44
N ALA A 136 -4.47 14.72 2.45
CA ALA A 136 -4.70 15.46 1.21
C ALA A 136 -5.53 14.70 0.15
N SER A 137 -5.73 13.38 0.31
CA SER A 137 -6.40 12.53 -0.69
C SER A 137 -7.93 12.68 -0.73
N GLY A 138 -8.53 13.22 0.33
CA GLY A 138 -9.97 13.25 0.51
C GLY A 138 -10.58 11.92 0.99
N LEU A 139 -9.77 10.89 1.25
CA LEU A 139 -10.24 9.57 1.70
C LEU A 139 -10.53 9.50 3.20
N MET A 140 -9.84 10.31 4.02
CA MET A 140 -9.90 10.22 5.49
C MET A 140 -11.30 10.22 6.10
N PRO A 141 -12.32 10.94 5.57
CA PRO A 141 -13.67 10.93 6.13
C PRO A 141 -14.34 9.55 6.16
N TYR A 142 -13.89 8.60 5.36
CA TYR A 142 -14.46 7.25 5.27
C TYR A 142 -13.82 6.26 6.24
N PHE A 143 -12.66 6.61 6.83
CA PHE A 143 -11.85 5.67 7.61
C PHE A 143 -12.05 5.84 9.12
N SER A 144 -12.26 4.72 9.81
CA SER A 144 -12.31 4.64 11.27
C SER A 144 -10.92 4.68 11.94
N GLY A 145 -9.86 4.40 11.16
CA GLY A 145 -8.49 4.45 11.66
C GLY A 145 -7.44 4.16 10.59
N VAL A 146 -6.21 4.60 10.88
CA VAL A 146 -5.02 4.38 10.06
C VAL A 146 -3.94 3.76 10.93
N PHE A 147 -3.44 2.61 10.53
CA PHE A 147 -2.37 1.90 11.20
C PHE A 147 -1.12 1.92 10.33
N VAL A 148 -0.10 2.63 10.79
CA VAL A 148 1.20 2.68 10.13
C VAL A 148 2.15 1.73 10.85
N SER A 149 2.80 0.84 10.13
CA SER A 149 3.67 -0.19 10.69
C SER A 149 4.83 0.37 11.52
N GLU A 150 5.31 1.57 11.19
CA GLU A 150 6.33 2.28 11.95
C GLU A 150 5.93 2.54 13.42
N GLU A 151 4.65 2.77 13.68
CA GLU A 151 4.12 3.06 15.01
C GLU A 151 3.98 1.80 15.88
N SER A 152 3.86 0.62 15.26
CA SER A 152 3.75 -0.66 15.97
C SER A 152 5.09 -1.33 16.25
N GLY A 153 6.14 -0.95 15.52
CA GLY A 153 7.42 -1.65 15.50
C GLY A 153 7.43 -2.94 14.66
N TYR A 154 6.30 -3.29 14.04
CA TYR A 154 6.13 -4.46 13.17
C TYR A 154 5.53 -4.03 11.83
N GLN A 155 5.80 -4.79 10.76
CA GLN A 155 5.28 -4.53 9.41
C GLN A 155 4.50 -5.71 8.84
N LYS A 156 3.66 -5.48 7.82
CA LYS A 156 3.13 -6.56 6.99
C LYS A 156 4.31 -7.29 6.31
N PRO A 157 4.33 -8.62 6.22
CA PRO A 157 3.28 -9.59 6.55
C PRO A 157 3.35 -10.18 7.97
N LEU A 158 4.03 -9.56 8.91
CA LEU A 158 4.19 -10.10 10.27
C LEU A 158 2.85 -10.17 11.00
N LYS A 159 2.60 -11.33 11.61
CA LYS A 159 1.39 -11.54 12.41
C LYS A 159 1.26 -10.54 13.55
N GLU A 160 2.38 -10.16 14.16
CA GLU A 160 2.47 -9.19 15.25
C GLU A 160 1.92 -7.81 14.87
N TYR A 161 2.10 -7.40 13.61
CA TYR A 161 1.49 -6.17 13.11
C TYR A 161 -0.05 -6.28 13.06
N PHE A 162 -0.56 -7.39 12.54
CA PHE A 162 -2.01 -7.62 12.50
C PHE A 162 -2.60 -7.76 13.90
N ASP A 163 -1.93 -8.45 14.83
CA ASP A 163 -2.37 -8.55 16.23
C ASP A 163 -2.41 -7.15 16.89
N TYR A 164 -1.43 -6.28 16.60
CA TYR A 164 -1.43 -4.88 17.05
C TYR A 164 -2.64 -4.12 16.52
N VAL A 165 -2.98 -4.29 15.24
CA VAL A 165 -4.14 -3.66 14.58
C VAL A 165 -5.44 -4.19 15.20
N PHE A 166 -5.60 -5.50 15.28
CA PHE A 166 -6.83 -6.13 15.76
C PHE A 166 -7.17 -5.75 17.21
N ALA A 167 -6.16 -5.62 18.06
CA ALA A 167 -6.33 -5.18 19.45
C ALA A 167 -6.85 -3.73 19.58
N ARG A 168 -6.81 -2.94 18.50
CA ARG A 168 -7.22 -1.52 18.48
C ARG A 168 -8.49 -1.26 17.70
N ILE A 169 -9.03 -2.28 17.05
CA ILE A 169 -10.34 -2.20 16.38
C ILE A 169 -11.41 -2.66 17.36
N PRO A 170 -12.37 -1.80 17.75
CA PRO A 170 -13.47 -2.18 18.63
C PRO A 170 -14.25 -3.38 18.05
N ASP A 171 -14.59 -4.34 18.90
CA ASP A 171 -15.39 -5.52 18.53
C ASP A 171 -14.87 -6.22 17.28
N PHE A 172 -13.54 -6.39 17.23
CA PHE A 172 -12.89 -7.04 16.08
C PHE A 172 -13.24 -8.53 16.02
N ASP A 173 -13.70 -8.96 14.86
CA ASP A 173 -13.97 -10.37 14.54
C ASP A 173 -13.29 -10.75 13.22
N ARG A 174 -12.39 -11.73 13.25
CA ARG A 174 -11.67 -12.23 12.06
C ARG A 174 -12.60 -12.72 10.96
N GLN A 175 -13.74 -13.33 11.33
CA GLN A 175 -14.70 -13.87 10.36
C GLN A 175 -15.45 -12.75 9.60
N ARG A 176 -15.46 -11.55 10.16
CA ARG A 176 -16.09 -10.35 9.61
C ARG A 176 -15.07 -9.40 8.96
N ALA A 177 -13.78 -9.75 9.01
CA ALA A 177 -12.70 -8.93 8.47
C ALA A 177 -12.26 -9.43 7.09
N LEU A 178 -11.95 -8.48 6.19
CA LEU A 178 -11.35 -8.74 4.89
C LEU A 178 -10.15 -7.81 4.69
N MET A 179 -8.98 -8.38 4.40
CA MET A 179 -7.81 -7.62 3.96
C MET A 179 -7.88 -7.42 2.45
N VAL A 180 -7.71 -6.19 1.99
CA VAL A 180 -7.68 -5.81 0.58
C VAL A 180 -6.36 -5.13 0.27
N GLY A 181 -5.60 -5.64 -0.68
CA GLY A 181 -4.32 -5.08 -1.09
C GLY A 181 -3.82 -5.66 -2.40
N ASP A 182 -2.80 -5.02 -2.98
CA ASP A 182 -2.17 -5.42 -4.25
C ASP A 182 -0.98 -6.37 -4.03
N SER A 183 -0.33 -6.31 -2.85
CA SER A 183 0.90 -7.06 -2.55
C SER A 183 0.62 -8.47 -2.07
N LEU A 184 1.04 -9.47 -2.86
CA LEU A 184 0.98 -10.88 -2.45
C LEU A 184 1.87 -11.17 -1.24
N SER A 185 3.04 -10.53 -1.15
CA SER A 185 4.04 -10.77 -0.11
C SER A 185 3.73 -10.08 1.22
N SER A 186 3.05 -8.94 1.21
CA SER A 186 2.74 -8.20 2.42
C SER A 186 1.28 -8.31 2.84
N ASP A 187 0.32 -8.06 1.94
CA ASP A 187 -1.10 -8.01 2.28
C ASP A 187 -1.73 -9.40 2.35
N ILE A 188 -1.57 -10.17 1.27
CA ILE A 188 -2.23 -11.47 1.15
C ILE A 188 -1.57 -12.49 2.08
N GLU A 189 -0.23 -12.54 2.09
CA GLU A 189 0.51 -13.39 3.03
C GLU A 189 0.28 -12.93 4.48
N GLY A 190 0.19 -11.63 4.72
CA GLY A 190 -0.13 -11.09 6.03
C GLY A 190 -1.51 -11.49 6.52
N ALA A 191 -2.52 -11.38 5.68
CA ALA A 191 -3.89 -11.85 5.96
C ALA A 191 -3.93 -13.34 6.29
N ARG A 192 -3.22 -14.18 5.50
CA ARG A 192 -3.07 -15.61 5.73
C ARG A 192 -2.49 -15.90 7.12
N ARG A 193 -1.39 -15.23 7.49
CA ARG A 193 -0.74 -15.40 8.81
C ARG A 193 -1.63 -14.93 9.96
N ALA A 194 -2.43 -13.89 9.72
CA ALA A 194 -3.34 -13.32 10.70
C ALA A 194 -4.68 -14.06 10.81
N GLY A 195 -4.97 -15.00 9.89
CA GLY A 195 -6.21 -15.77 9.87
C GLY A 195 -7.44 -14.95 9.50
N VAL A 196 -7.30 -14.00 8.57
CA VAL A 196 -8.41 -13.24 7.96
C VAL A 196 -8.48 -13.53 6.47
N ASP A 197 -9.67 -13.42 5.89
CA ASP A 197 -9.87 -13.57 4.44
C ASP A 197 -9.16 -12.42 3.69
N ALA A 198 -8.69 -12.71 2.46
CA ALA A 198 -7.99 -11.75 1.62
C ALA A 198 -8.67 -11.54 0.27
N CYS A 199 -8.70 -10.28 -0.17
CA CYS A 199 -9.06 -9.85 -1.52
C CYS A 199 -7.83 -9.25 -2.19
N TRP A 200 -7.35 -9.90 -3.23
CA TRP A 200 -6.19 -9.42 -3.98
C TRP A 200 -6.61 -8.46 -5.10
N LEU A 201 -6.09 -7.23 -5.05
CA LEU A 201 -6.21 -6.26 -6.14
C LEU A 201 -5.13 -6.54 -7.18
N ASN A 202 -5.48 -7.28 -8.21
CA ASN A 202 -4.58 -7.72 -9.27
C ASN A 202 -4.69 -6.80 -10.50
N LEU A 203 -4.01 -5.68 -10.46
CA LEU A 203 -4.03 -4.67 -11.53
C LEU A 203 -3.31 -5.10 -12.81
N HIS A 204 -2.46 -6.15 -12.74
CA HIS A 204 -1.55 -6.54 -13.83
C HIS A 204 -1.86 -7.93 -14.39
N ASP A 205 -3.02 -8.49 -14.07
CA ASP A 205 -3.45 -9.84 -14.53
C ASP A 205 -2.40 -10.93 -14.28
N LYS A 206 -1.72 -10.87 -13.13
CA LYS A 206 -0.72 -11.88 -12.74
C LYS A 206 -1.43 -13.17 -12.33
N GLN A 207 -0.77 -14.31 -12.57
CA GLN A 207 -1.30 -15.60 -12.08
C GLN A 207 -1.18 -15.66 -10.54
N PRO A 208 -2.28 -16.00 -9.83
CA PRO A 208 -2.22 -16.16 -8.38
C PRO A 208 -1.34 -17.35 -8.01
N PRO A 209 -0.50 -17.24 -6.97
CA PRO A 209 0.21 -18.40 -6.43
C PRO A 209 -0.78 -19.44 -5.88
N GLU A 210 -0.57 -20.72 -6.21
CA GLU A 210 -1.43 -21.82 -5.74
C GLU A 210 -1.46 -21.95 -4.21
N GLU A 211 -0.38 -21.53 -3.55
CA GLU A 211 -0.18 -21.70 -2.10
C GLU A 211 -0.86 -20.63 -1.23
N LEU A 212 -1.30 -19.51 -1.83
CA LEU A 212 -1.94 -18.43 -1.07
C LEU A 212 -3.47 -18.55 -1.10
N PRO A 213 -4.14 -18.59 0.06
CA PRO A 213 -5.58 -18.67 0.15
C PRO A 213 -6.22 -17.30 -0.17
N ILE A 214 -6.32 -16.97 -1.45
CA ILE A 214 -6.96 -15.76 -1.92
C ILE A 214 -8.46 -16.01 -2.01
N ARG A 215 -9.25 -15.30 -1.19
CA ARG A 215 -10.70 -15.45 -1.19
C ARG A 215 -11.35 -14.82 -2.41
N PHE A 216 -10.85 -13.62 -2.81
CA PHE A 216 -11.32 -12.88 -3.96
C PHE A 216 -10.14 -12.30 -4.72
N THR A 217 -10.25 -12.22 -6.03
CA THR A 217 -9.33 -11.49 -6.90
C THR A 217 -10.15 -10.47 -7.69
N ILE A 218 -9.76 -9.21 -7.62
CA ILE A 218 -10.36 -8.11 -8.36
C ILE A 218 -9.31 -7.41 -9.21
N SER A 219 -9.70 -6.86 -10.34
CA SER A 219 -8.83 -6.06 -11.22
C SER A 219 -9.10 -4.55 -11.08
N SER A 220 -10.08 -4.17 -10.26
CA SER A 220 -10.44 -2.78 -10.00
C SER A 220 -11.17 -2.65 -8.67
N LEU A 221 -10.93 -1.57 -7.95
CA LEU A 221 -11.67 -1.25 -6.72
C LEU A 221 -13.18 -1.07 -6.94
N ARG A 222 -13.61 -0.80 -8.18
CA ARG A 222 -15.03 -0.76 -8.56
C ARG A 222 -15.79 -2.04 -8.22
N GLN A 223 -15.08 -3.18 -8.20
CA GLN A 223 -15.68 -4.50 -7.95
C GLN A 223 -15.86 -4.82 -6.46
N LEU A 224 -15.11 -4.14 -5.59
CA LEU A 224 -15.08 -4.47 -4.16
C LEU A 224 -16.42 -4.26 -3.46
N PRO A 225 -17.18 -3.15 -3.67
CA PRO A 225 -18.49 -2.98 -3.05
C PRO A 225 -19.48 -4.10 -3.41
N ASP A 226 -19.51 -4.55 -4.66
CA ASP A 226 -20.40 -5.64 -5.09
C ASP A 226 -20.12 -6.94 -4.35
N ILE A 227 -18.83 -7.28 -4.19
CA ILE A 227 -18.41 -8.47 -3.44
C ILE A 227 -18.83 -8.40 -1.97
N ILE A 228 -18.64 -7.23 -1.33
CA ILE A 228 -18.94 -7.03 0.08
C ILE A 228 -20.45 -7.01 0.34
N LEU A 229 -21.21 -6.32 -0.50
CA LEU A 229 -22.64 -6.04 -0.26
C LEU A 229 -23.55 -7.17 -0.74
N HIS A 230 -23.20 -7.80 -1.86
CA HIS A 230 -24.06 -8.79 -2.54
C HIS A 230 -23.52 -10.23 -2.47
N GLY A 231 -22.27 -10.42 -2.03
CA GLY A 231 -21.63 -11.74 -1.94
C GLY A 231 -21.03 -12.23 -3.26
N ALA A 232 -20.26 -13.31 -3.18
CA ALA A 232 -19.48 -13.85 -4.30
C ALA A 232 -20.34 -14.39 -5.48
N GLU A 233 -21.61 -14.72 -5.25
CA GLU A 233 -22.50 -15.27 -6.29
C GLU A 233 -22.85 -14.23 -7.36
N SER A 234 -22.95 -12.95 -6.99
CA SER A 234 -23.20 -11.87 -7.94
C SER A 234 -21.98 -11.53 -8.81
N PHE A 235 -20.79 -11.89 -8.36
CA PHE A 235 -19.52 -11.57 -9.05
C PHE A 235 -19.22 -12.49 -10.25
N GLN A 236 -19.74 -13.72 -10.25
CA GLN A 236 -19.56 -14.66 -11.36
C GLN A 236 -20.41 -14.29 -12.59
N VAL A 237 -21.54 -13.60 -12.42
CA VAL A 237 -22.44 -13.24 -13.52
C VAL A 237 -21.83 -12.22 -14.48
N HIS A 238 -20.91 -11.35 -14.02
CA HIS A 238 -20.30 -10.31 -14.85
C HIS A 238 -19.02 -10.75 -15.59
N LYS A 239 -18.51 -11.96 -15.37
CA LYS A 239 -17.38 -12.52 -16.15
C LYS A 239 -17.81 -13.11 -17.51
N ASP A 240 -19.08 -13.44 -17.67
CA ASP A 240 -19.62 -14.11 -18.87
C ASP A 240 -20.22 -13.14 -19.90
N GLU A 241 -20.19 -11.81 -19.64
CA GLU A 241 -20.71 -10.77 -20.54
C GLU A 241 -19.61 -9.91 -21.20
N LYS A 242 -18.47 -10.53 -21.56
CA LYS A 242 -17.46 -9.86 -22.41
C LYS A 242 -17.12 -10.68 -23.63
#